data_ed2a74ab8842aa75fad75f77a2e69cd9
#
_entry.id   ed2a74ab8842aa75fad75f77a2e69cd9
#
_cell.length_a   1.000
_cell.length_b   1.000
_cell.length_c   1.000
_cell.angle_alpha   90.00
_cell.angle_beta   90.00
_cell.angle_gamma   90.00
#
_symmetry.space_group_name_H-M   'P 1'
#
loop_
_entity.id
_entity.type
_entity.pdbx_description
1 polymer ?
#
loop_
_entity_poly.entity_id
_entity_poly.type
_entity_poly.pdbx_seq_one_letter_code
_entity_poly.pdbx_strand_id
1 'polypeptide(L)'
;TDPSVVLNPLSELEKHQYEYIYFRTRNSWTMCGAFYGTQVILEELGYDKENLNAYREYVFGVFDGNLLLEASEKYTADEIKKDITDMERDPFYIYINGLNPNCEELTFENKEGQKQTLKRQMIQFNSSGNRAVIGTDYEHSIVEGRGKGQRKGNLLLIADTRGKMMISYLSEVFEKVYVSNIYEDADLIQNLDEILEKYNIEYIVWAQDVAETGNMSHMMALNPLLKEGGMSDVRTDP
;
A
#
# COMPACT_ATOMS: atom_id res chain seq x y z
N THR A 1 -7.12 -17.13 18.53
CA THR A 1 -6.55 -16.34 17.41
C THR A 1 -6.60 -17.21 16.17
N ASP A 2 -7.36 -16.78 15.17
CA ASP A 2 -7.45 -17.47 13.89
C ASP A 2 -6.07 -17.51 13.21
N PRO A 3 -5.78 -18.58 12.46
CA PRO A 3 -4.53 -18.70 11.73
C PRO A 3 -4.42 -17.56 10.71
N SER A 4 -3.19 -17.12 10.47
CA SER A 4 -2.89 -16.19 9.40
C SER A 4 -3.35 -16.72 8.05
N VAL A 5 -4.09 -15.92 7.29
CA VAL A 5 -4.59 -16.28 5.96
C VAL A 5 -3.72 -15.62 4.90
N VAL A 6 -3.26 -16.41 3.93
CA VAL A 6 -2.58 -15.88 2.75
C VAL A 6 -3.62 -15.62 1.66
N LEU A 7 -3.77 -14.35 1.29
CA LEU A 7 -4.70 -13.92 0.26
C LEU A 7 -3.98 -13.67 -1.06
N ASN A 8 -4.53 -14.20 -2.15
CA ASN A 8 -4.05 -13.93 -3.49
C ASN A 8 -5.11 -13.11 -4.26
N PRO A 9 -4.86 -11.83 -4.54
CA PRO A 9 -5.82 -10.98 -5.24
C PRO A 9 -5.88 -11.24 -6.75
N LEU A 10 -5.05 -12.15 -7.31
CA LEU A 10 -4.93 -12.35 -8.75
C LEU A 10 -6.27 -12.65 -9.42
N SER A 11 -7.06 -13.56 -8.85
CA SER A 11 -8.36 -13.94 -9.42
C SER A 11 -9.37 -12.78 -9.45
N GLU A 12 -9.29 -11.85 -8.52
CA GLU A 12 -10.11 -10.64 -8.54
C GLU A 12 -9.59 -9.65 -9.58
N LEU A 13 -8.28 -9.43 -9.62
CA LEU A 13 -7.65 -8.55 -10.61
C LEU A 13 -7.87 -9.03 -12.05
N GLU A 14 -7.87 -10.33 -12.31
CA GLU A 14 -8.17 -10.91 -13.63
C GLU A 14 -9.57 -10.55 -14.13
N LYS A 15 -10.56 -10.42 -13.27
CA LYS A 15 -11.92 -9.98 -13.66
C LYS A 15 -11.93 -8.54 -14.19
N HIS A 16 -10.95 -7.75 -13.77
CA HIS A 16 -10.80 -6.33 -14.10
C HIS A 16 -9.63 -6.05 -15.05
N GLN A 17 -9.14 -7.08 -15.76
CA GLN A 17 -7.95 -6.98 -16.62
C GLN A 17 -8.07 -5.96 -17.78
N TYR A 18 -9.28 -5.55 -18.15
CA TYR A 18 -9.53 -4.53 -19.16
C TYR A 18 -9.61 -3.11 -18.59
N GLU A 19 -9.53 -2.96 -17.28
CA GLU A 19 -9.47 -1.68 -16.60
C GLU A 19 -8.01 -1.27 -16.38
N TYR A 20 -7.78 0.00 -16.06
CA TYR A 20 -6.43 0.51 -15.78
C TYR A 20 -5.98 0.14 -14.37
N ILE A 21 -5.77 -1.16 -14.12
CA ILE A 21 -5.40 -1.72 -12.82
C ILE A 21 -3.89 -1.75 -12.56
N TYR A 22 -3.06 -1.69 -13.62
CA TYR A 22 -1.60 -1.59 -13.53
C TYR A 22 -1.09 -0.41 -14.33
N PHE A 23 -0.03 0.23 -13.83
CA PHE A 23 0.70 1.23 -14.59
C PHE A 23 1.43 0.59 -15.78
N ARG A 24 1.55 1.33 -16.89
CA ARG A 24 2.23 0.88 -18.10
C ARG A 24 3.74 1.01 -17.98
N THR A 25 4.19 2.07 -17.29
CA THR A 25 5.61 2.44 -17.20
C THR A 25 6.21 2.15 -15.81
N ARG A 26 5.43 1.52 -14.92
CA ARG A 26 5.85 1.19 -13.56
C ARG A 26 5.41 -0.21 -13.17
N ASN A 27 6.29 -0.96 -12.49
CA ASN A 27 5.95 -2.25 -11.89
C ASN A 27 5.13 -2.04 -10.61
N SER A 28 3.88 -1.63 -10.76
CA SER A 28 2.96 -1.43 -9.65
C SER A 28 1.51 -1.38 -10.17
N TRP A 29 0.58 -1.77 -9.33
CA TRP A 29 -0.83 -1.49 -9.57
C TRP A 29 -1.13 0.01 -9.45
N THR A 30 -2.23 0.43 -10.05
CA THR A 30 -2.81 1.77 -9.89
C THR A 30 -3.67 1.81 -8.63
N MET A 31 -4.26 2.97 -8.33
CA MET A 31 -5.28 3.06 -7.27
C MET A 31 -6.50 2.17 -7.56
N CYS A 32 -6.85 1.97 -8.84
CA CYS A 32 -7.90 1.04 -9.25
C CYS A 32 -7.52 -0.41 -8.89
N GLY A 33 -6.30 -0.84 -9.22
CA GLY A 33 -5.81 -2.17 -8.84
C GLY A 33 -5.73 -2.35 -7.30
N ALA A 34 -5.26 -1.33 -6.59
CA ALA A 34 -5.22 -1.34 -5.13
C ALA A 34 -6.64 -1.42 -4.51
N PHE A 35 -7.64 -0.81 -5.14
CA PHE A 35 -9.03 -0.97 -4.73
C PHE A 35 -9.46 -2.43 -4.78
N TYR A 36 -9.31 -3.11 -5.92
CA TYR A 36 -9.70 -4.51 -6.07
C TYR A 36 -8.91 -5.44 -5.15
N GLY A 37 -7.60 -5.18 -4.98
CA GLY A 37 -6.80 -5.92 -4.00
C GLY A 37 -7.31 -5.75 -2.57
N THR A 38 -7.75 -4.54 -2.22
CA THR A 38 -8.34 -4.27 -0.90
C THR A 38 -9.67 -4.98 -0.71
N GLN A 39 -10.52 -5.07 -1.76
CA GLN A 39 -11.80 -5.77 -1.66
C GLN A 39 -11.63 -7.25 -1.28
N VAL A 40 -10.56 -7.91 -1.73
CA VAL A 40 -10.26 -9.30 -1.34
C VAL A 40 -9.98 -9.40 0.16
N ILE A 41 -9.25 -8.45 0.73
CA ILE A 41 -8.98 -8.39 2.18
C ILE A 41 -10.28 -8.14 2.97
N LEU A 42 -11.07 -7.17 2.51
CA LEU A 42 -12.31 -6.79 3.18
C LEU A 42 -13.34 -7.93 3.15
N GLU A 43 -13.44 -8.67 2.03
CA GLU A 43 -14.30 -9.84 1.90
C GLU A 43 -13.90 -10.95 2.88
N GLU A 44 -12.61 -11.24 3.02
CA GLU A 44 -12.10 -12.20 4.03
C GLU A 44 -12.45 -11.78 5.46
N LEU A 45 -12.43 -10.49 5.73
CA LEU A 45 -12.81 -9.92 7.02
C LEU A 45 -14.33 -9.83 7.22
N GLY A 46 -15.12 -10.31 6.25
CA GLY A 46 -16.59 -10.38 6.32
C GLY A 46 -17.30 -9.06 5.99
N TYR A 47 -16.68 -8.20 5.17
CA TYR A 47 -17.33 -7.01 4.64
C TYR A 47 -17.90 -7.25 3.24
N ASP A 48 -18.98 -6.55 2.93
CA ASP A 48 -19.53 -6.53 1.58
C ASP A 48 -18.58 -5.81 0.62
N LYS A 49 -18.47 -6.31 -0.60
CA LYS A 49 -17.70 -5.64 -1.66
C LYS A 49 -18.33 -4.30 -2.01
N GLU A 50 -17.48 -3.30 -2.12
CA GLU A 50 -17.88 -2.00 -2.63
C GLU A 50 -17.71 -1.90 -4.15
N ASN A 51 -18.39 -0.93 -4.76
CA ASN A 51 -18.28 -0.66 -6.18
C ASN A 51 -17.45 0.62 -6.39
N LEU A 52 -16.39 0.53 -7.19
CA LEU A 52 -15.52 1.68 -7.49
C LEU A 52 -16.29 2.87 -8.09
N ASN A 53 -17.41 2.62 -8.77
CA ASN A 53 -18.28 3.68 -9.31
C ASN A 53 -18.94 4.55 -8.23
N ALA A 54 -18.94 4.13 -6.96
CA ALA A 54 -19.38 4.97 -5.85
C ALA A 54 -18.34 6.01 -5.43
N TYR A 55 -17.12 5.91 -5.95
CA TYR A 55 -16.00 6.78 -5.67
C TYR A 55 -15.89 7.89 -6.70
N ARG A 56 -15.47 9.08 -6.25
CA ARG A 56 -15.14 10.17 -7.14
C ARG A 56 -13.70 10.02 -7.62
N GLU A 57 -13.54 10.00 -8.94
CA GLU A 57 -12.22 9.98 -9.58
C GLU A 57 -11.64 11.40 -9.68
N TYR A 58 -10.36 11.51 -9.36
CA TYR A 58 -9.55 12.72 -9.54
C TYR A 58 -8.29 12.37 -10.33
N VAL A 59 -7.97 13.23 -11.31
CA VAL A 59 -6.73 13.09 -12.10
C VAL A 59 -5.64 13.96 -11.47
N PHE A 60 -4.53 13.32 -11.09
CA PHE A 60 -3.37 13.98 -10.46
C PHE A 60 -2.20 14.19 -11.43
N GLY A 61 -2.50 14.31 -12.73
CA GLY A 61 -1.49 14.48 -13.76
C GLY A 61 -1.01 13.18 -14.36
N VAL A 62 0.10 13.24 -15.05
CA VAL A 62 0.76 12.10 -15.70
C VAL A 62 2.22 12.02 -15.26
N PHE A 63 2.77 10.82 -15.26
CA PHE A 63 4.17 10.60 -14.89
C PHE A 63 4.80 9.49 -15.73
N ASP A 64 6.12 9.43 -15.69
CA ASP A 64 6.92 8.37 -16.27
C ASP A 64 7.40 7.46 -15.14
N GLY A 65 7.11 6.18 -15.23
CA GLY A 65 7.48 5.20 -14.21
C GLY A 65 8.94 4.74 -14.34
N ASN A 66 9.41 4.00 -13.33
CA ASN A 66 10.78 3.50 -13.26
C ASN A 66 11.16 2.55 -14.43
N LEU A 67 10.22 1.78 -14.98
CA LEU A 67 10.50 0.91 -16.13
C LEU A 67 10.93 1.71 -17.35
N LEU A 68 10.34 2.90 -17.55
CA LEU A 68 10.74 3.79 -18.63
C LEU A 68 12.14 4.37 -18.40
N LEU A 69 12.45 4.72 -17.15
CA LEU A 69 13.80 5.20 -16.78
C LEU A 69 14.85 4.11 -16.97
N GLU A 70 14.60 2.90 -16.50
CA GLU A 70 15.48 1.73 -16.68
C GLU A 70 15.68 1.38 -18.15
N ALA A 71 14.64 1.49 -18.98
CA ALA A 71 14.76 1.33 -20.41
C ALA A 71 15.65 2.40 -21.04
N SER A 72 15.55 3.66 -20.58
CA SER A 72 16.35 4.77 -21.07
C SER A 72 17.85 4.65 -20.74
N GLU A 73 18.20 3.88 -19.71
CA GLU A 73 19.59 3.57 -19.36
C GLU A 73 20.19 2.46 -20.26
N LYS A 74 19.36 1.57 -20.79
CA LYS A 74 19.78 0.40 -21.56
C LYS A 74 19.74 0.61 -23.06
N TYR A 75 18.90 1.52 -23.54
CA TYR A 75 18.62 1.73 -24.95
C TYR A 75 18.92 3.19 -25.32
N THR A 76 19.35 3.42 -26.58
CA THR A 76 19.58 4.77 -27.09
C THR A 76 18.25 5.53 -27.24
N ALA A 77 18.33 6.85 -27.20
CA ALA A 77 17.14 7.71 -27.35
C ALA A 77 16.36 7.46 -28.63
N ASP A 78 17.02 7.01 -29.71
CA ASP A 78 16.37 6.69 -30.99
C ASP A 78 15.67 5.34 -30.97
N GLU A 79 16.22 4.32 -30.28
CA GLU A 79 15.55 3.04 -30.05
C GLU A 79 14.33 3.21 -29.16
N ILE A 80 14.45 3.98 -28.09
CA ILE A 80 13.34 4.31 -27.17
C ILE A 80 12.25 5.11 -27.89
N LYS A 81 12.62 6.12 -28.69
CA LYS A 81 11.65 6.92 -29.43
C LYS A 81 10.82 6.10 -30.42
N LYS A 82 11.40 5.11 -31.06
CA LYS A 82 10.70 4.32 -32.06
C LYS A 82 9.58 3.48 -31.44
N ASP A 83 9.78 2.96 -30.22
CA ASP A 83 8.87 2.02 -29.57
C ASP A 83 8.03 2.67 -28.45
N ILE A 84 8.46 3.83 -27.93
CA ILE A 84 7.82 4.51 -26.78
C ILE A 84 7.08 5.80 -27.20
N THR A 85 7.32 6.36 -28.37
CA THR A 85 6.57 7.54 -28.86
C THR A 85 5.05 7.33 -28.91
N ASP A 86 4.62 6.08 -28.98
CA ASP A 86 3.22 5.68 -28.97
C ASP A 86 2.74 5.23 -27.57
N MET A 87 3.61 5.14 -26.56
CA MET A 87 3.20 4.85 -25.20
C MET A 87 2.65 6.12 -24.55
N GLU A 88 1.36 6.11 -24.29
CA GLU A 88 0.74 7.13 -23.44
C GLU A 88 1.41 7.11 -22.06
N ARG A 89 1.77 8.28 -21.55
CA ARG A 89 2.25 8.45 -20.17
C ARG A 89 1.20 7.96 -19.20
N ASP A 90 1.66 7.43 -18.06
CA ASP A 90 0.75 6.92 -17.04
C ASP A 90 -0.03 8.05 -16.37
N PRO A 91 -1.38 8.11 -16.50
CA PRO A 91 -2.18 8.99 -15.68
C PRO A 91 -2.23 8.47 -14.25
N PHE A 92 -2.19 9.36 -13.28
CA PHE A 92 -2.39 9.02 -11.88
C PHE A 92 -3.80 9.42 -11.45
N TYR A 93 -4.64 8.41 -11.24
CA TYR A 93 -6.00 8.58 -10.74
C TYR A 93 -6.04 8.30 -9.23
N ILE A 94 -6.84 9.06 -8.49
CA ILE A 94 -7.19 8.79 -7.10
C ILE A 94 -8.70 8.70 -7.00
N TYR A 95 -9.17 7.71 -6.26
CA TYR A 95 -10.59 7.46 -6.02
C TYR A 95 -10.90 7.75 -4.56
N ILE A 96 -11.86 8.66 -4.31
CA ILE A 96 -12.23 9.08 -2.96
C ILE A 96 -13.74 8.94 -2.79
N ASN A 97 -14.15 8.25 -1.73
CA ASN A 97 -15.52 8.19 -1.29
C ASN A 97 -15.71 9.10 -0.06
N GLY A 98 -16.26 10.28 -0.24
CA GLY A 98 -16.51 11.24 0.82
C GLY A 98 -15.33 12.19 1.13
N LEU A 99 -14.98 12.35 2.41
CA LEU A 99 -13.97 13.31 2.85
C LEU A 99 -12.56 12.72 2.77
N ASN A 100 -11.57 13.57 2.47
CA ASN A 100 -10.17 13.22 2.58
C ASN A 100 -9.80 13.04 4.07
N PRO A 101 -9.35 11.86 4.50
CA PRO A 101 -9.04 11.62 5.92
C PRO A 101 -7.80 12.37 6.36
N ASN A 102 -7.72 12.60 7.67
CA ASN A 102 -6.53 13.16 8.27
C ASN A 102 -5.51 12.05 8.55
N CYS A 103 -4.25 12.34 8.30
CA CYS A 103 -3.16 11.62 8.93
C CYS A 103 -2.91 12.28 10.28
N GLU A 104 -3.23 11.58 11.35
CA GLU A 104 -3.04 12.07 12.70
C GLU A 104 -1.56 12.20 13.04
N GLU A 105 -0.76 11.30 12.49
CA GLU A 105 0.67 11.22 12.75
C GLU A 105 1.40 10.71 11.51
N LEU A 106 2.45 11.44 11.10
CA LEU A 106 3.39 11.07 10.05
C LEU A 106 4.78 11.24 10.59
N THR A 107 5.48 10.16 10.87
CA THR A 107 6.84 10.19 11.41
C THR A 107 7.86 9.97 10.29
N PHE A 108 8.89 10.78 10.29
CA PHE A 108 10.00 10.69 9.35
C PHE A 108 11.28 11.16 10.00
N GLU A 109 12.40 10.69 9.50
CA GLU A 109 13.72 11.16 9.87
C GLU A 109 14.13 12.32 8.94
N ASN A 110 14.54 13.44 9.54
CA ASN A 110 15.03 14.58 8.77
C ASN A 110 16.50 14.37 8.34
N LYS A 111 17.03 15.31 7.57
CA LYS A 111 18.42 15.23 7.07
C LYS A 111 19.49 15.25 8.18
N GLU A 112 19.14 15.69 9.36
CA GLU A 112 19.98 15.72 10.56
C GLU A 112 19.84 14.46 11.42
N GLY A 113 19.08 13.44 10.97
CA GLY A 113 18.87 12.19 11.71
C GLY A 113 17.89 12.31 12.89
N GLN A 114 17.02 13.35 12.90
CA GLN A 114 16.06 13.57 13.95
C GLN A 114 14.67 13.13 13.53
N LYS A 115 14.00 12.31 14.35
CA LYS A 115 12.61 11.93 14.10
C LYS A 115 11.68 13.14 14.32
N GLN A 116 10.85 13.38 13.34
CA GLN A 116 9.85 14.44 13.34
C GLN A 116 8.47 13.87 13.04
N THR A 117 7.47 14.47 13.64
CA THR A 117 6.07 14.10 13.44
C THR A 117 5.28 15.30 12.97
N LEU A 118 4.44 15.10 11.97
CA LEU A 118 3.53 16.14 11.49
C LEU A 118 2.12 15.58 11.26
N LYS A 119 1.15 16.48 11.14
CA LYS A 119 -0.25 16.16 10.81
C LYS A 119 -0.62 16.79 9.49
N ARG A 120 -1.34 16.06 8.62
CA ARG A 120 -1.87 16.58 7.37
C ARG A 120 -3.00 15.69 6.83
N GLN A 121 -3.64 16.10 5.76
CA GLN A 121 -4.58 15.22 5.05
C GLN A 121 -3.85 14.07 4.37
N MET A 122 -4.51 12.91 4.25
CA MET A 122 -3.95 11.72 3.61
C MET A 122 -3.65 11.98 2.12
N ILE A 123 -4.60 12.58 1.40
CA ILE A 123 -4.43 12.92 -0.02
C ILE A 123 -3.87 14.35 -0.13
N GLN A 124 -2.74 14.48 -0.79
CA GLN A 124 -2.05 15.73 -1.03
C GLN A 124 -2.28 16.22 -2.46
N PHE A 125 -3.24 17.13 -2.63
CA PHE A 125 -3.64 17.65 -3.95
C PHE A 125 -2.55 18.49 -4.66
N ASN A 126 -1.51 18.87 -3.96
CA ASN A 126 -0.36 19.60 -4.51
C ASN A 126 0.85 18.69 -4.81
N SER A 127 0.69 17.38 -4.67
CA SER A 127 1.71 16.38 -4.97
C SER A 127 1.36 15.61 -6.25
N SER A 128 2.27 14.83 -6.78
CA SER A 128 2.07 14.01 -7.98
C SER A 128 2.44 12.55 -7.72
N GLY A 129 1.84 11.65 -8.50
CA GLY A 129 2.08 10.22 -8.41
C GLY A 129 1.79 9.68 -7.00
N ASN A 130 2.51 8.66 -6.59
CA ASN A 130 2.31 8.00 -5.28
C ASN A 130 2.46 8.93 -4.08
N ARG A 131 3.23 10.02 -4.21
CA ARG A 131 3.40 11.02 -3.16
C ARG A 131 2.10 11.75 -2.83
N ALA A 132 1.11 11.67 -3.72
CA ALA A 132 -0.22 12.21 -3.45
C ALA A 132 -0.97 11.44 -2.36
N VAL A 133 -0.62 10.16 -2.12
CA VAL A 133 -1.23 9.34 -1.06
C VAL A 133 -0.21 9.13 0.03
N ILE A 134 -0.33 9.82 1.15
CA ILE A 134 0.53 9.81 2.37
C ILE A 134 1.99 10.06 2.05
N GLY A 135 2.55 10.39 1.08
CA GLY A 135 4.01 10.50 0.85
C GLY A 135 4.74 9.16 1.00
N THR A 136 5.81 8.98 0.27
CA THR A 136 6.57 7.73 0.27
C THR A 136 7.68 7.70 1.32
N ASP A 137 7.99 8.83 1.94
CA ASP A 137 9.21 9.04 2.71
C ASP A 137 8.97 9.00 4.24
N TYR A 138 7.85 8.40 4.68
CA TYR A 138 7.54 8.28 6.10
C TYR A 138 7.76 6.86 6.61
N GLU A 139 8.44 6.72 7.74
CA GLU A 139 8.67 5.44 8.41
C GLU A 139 7.34 4.81 8.79
N HIS A 140 6.51 5.56 9.51
CA HIS A 140 5.15 5.15 9.81
C HIS A 140 4.14 6.29 9.72
N SER A 141 2.87 5.94 9.63
CA SER A 141 1.75 6.87 9.55
C SER A 141 0.53 6.33 10.28
N ILE A 142 -0.25 7.22 10.85
CA ILE A 142 -1.55 6.89 11.45
C ILE A 142 -2.62 7.67 10.70
N VAL A 143 -3.51 6.94 10.03
CA VAL A 143 -4.62 7.53 9.27
C VAL A 143 -5.92 7.34 10.03
N GLU A 144 -6.62 8.44 10.27
CA GLU A 144 -7.94 8.45 10.88
C GLU A 144 -8.97 7.81 9.93
N GLY A 145 -9.75 6.89 10.46
CA GLY A 145 -10.79 6.23 9.70
C GLY A 145 -11.96 7.15 9.35
N ARG A 146 -12.55 6.91 8.19
CA ARG A 146 -13.69 7.67 7.65
C ARG A 146 -15.00 6.90 7.67
N GLY A 147 -14.99 5.65 8.15
CA GLY A 147 -16.07 4.68 7.97
C GLY A 147 -17.48 5.24 8.14
N LYS A 148 -18.32 4.96 7.18
CA LYS A 148 -19.76 5.14 7.28
C LYS A 148 -20.33 3.87 7.91
N GLY A 149 -20.63 3.90 9.21
CA GLY A 149 -21.25 2.76 9.88
C GLY A 149 -20.46 2.26 11.08
N GLN A 150 -20.63 1.00 11.46
CA GLN A 150 -19.87 0.38 12.54
C GLN A 150 -18.42 0.18 12.07
N ARG A 151 -17.54 1.02 12.59
CA ARG A 151 -16.11 0.84 12.40
C ARG A 151 -15.67 -0.40 13.16
N LYS A 152 -14.82 -1.19 12.54
CA LYS A 152 -14.13 -2.27 13.23
C LYS A 152 -12.76 -1.76 13.61
N GLY A 153 -12.41 -1.84 14.85
CA GLY A 153 -11.10 -1.68 15.46
C GLY A 153 -9.96 -1.00 14.70
N ASN A 154 -8.76 -1.19 15.15
CA ASN A 154 -7.56 -0.63 14.55
C ASN A 154 -6.82 -1.67 13.72
N LEU A 155 -6.29 -1.25 12.58
CA LEU A 155 -5.54 -2.10 11.66
C LEU A 155 -4.10 -1.62 11.55
N LEU A 156 -3.14 -2.55 11.60
CA LEU A 156 -1.75 -2.34 11.21
C LEU A 156 -1.57 -2.82 9.76
N LEU A 157 -1.22 -1.90 8.87
CA LEU A 157 -0.82 -2.20 7.50
C LEU A 157 0.70 -2.16 7.41
N ILE A 158 1.31 -3.32 7.24
CA ILE A 158 2.73 -3.46 6.94
C ILE A 158 2.85 -3.52 5.41
N ALA A 159 3.40 -2.48 4.79
CA ALA A 159 3.35 -2.35 3.34
C ALA A 159 4.55 -1.64 2.76
N ASP A 160 4.91 -2.05 1.54
CA ASP A 160 5.77 -1.25 0.66
C ASP A 160 4.99 -0.05 0.07
N THR A 161 5.65 0.73 -0.77
CA THR A 161 5.03 1.87 -1.45
C THR A 161 3.78 1.49 -2.26
N ARG A 162 3.71 0.25 -2.77
CA ARG A 162 2.58 -0.24 -3.56
C ARG A 162 1.39 -0.59 -2.65
N GLY A 163 1.66 -1.29 -1.55
CA GLY A 163 0.63 -1.62 -0.56
C GLY A 163 0.06 -0.38 0.13
N LYS A 164 0.84 0.68 0.29
CA LYS A 164 0.35 1.96 0.84
C LYS A 164 -0.84 2.55 0.06
N MET A 165 -1.02 2.22 -1.22
CA MET A 165 -2.19 2.69 -1.99
C MET A 165 -3.53 2.15 -1.45
N MET A 166 -3.51 1.03 -0.71
CA MET A 166 -4.71 0.43 -0.10
C MET A 166 -5.27 1.26 1.06
N ILE A 167 -4.47 2.17 1.63
CA ILE A 167 -4.84 2.96 2.81
C ILE A 167 -6.13 3.74 2.58
N SER A 168 -6.33 4.30 1.38
CA SER A 168 -7.52 5.07 1.03
C SER A 168 -8.81 4.29 1.27
N TYR A 169 -8.78 3.00 1.01
CA TYR A 169 -9.93 2.12 1.10
C TYR A 169 -10.03 1.48 2.49
N LEU A 170 -8.93 1.06 3.07
CA LEU A 170 -8.89 0.52 4.44
C LEU A 170 -9.35 1.56 5.47
N SER A 171 -9.01 2.85 5.30
CA SER A 171 -9.46 3.92 6.19
C SER A 171 -10.97 4.16 6.18
N GLU A 172 -11.71 3.60 5.23
CA GLU A 172 -13.17 3.67 5.20
C GLU A 172 -13.85 2.68 6.13
N VAL A 173 -13.13 1.62 6.51
CA VAL A 173 -13.65 0.50 7.28
C VAL A 173 -13.15 0.51 8.71
N PHE A 174 -11.88 0.82 8.93
CA PHE A 174 -11.24 0.77 10.24
C PHE A 174 -11.29 2.12 10.96
N GLU A 175 -11.24 2.09 12.30
CA GLU A 175 -11.18 3.32 13.11
C GLU A 175 -9.89 4.08 12.87
N LYS A 176 -8.77 3.34 12.83
CA LYS A 176 -7.45 3.84 12.47
C LYS A 176 -6.70 2.80 11.66
N VAL A 177 -5.93 3.30 10.70
CA VAL A 177 -4.97 2.49 9.94
C VAL A 177 -3.58 2.98 10.27
N TYR A 178 -2.83 2.14 10.99
CA TYR A 178 -1.41 2.31 11.25
C TYR A 178 -0.66 1.74 10.05
N VAL A 179 0.20 2.52 9.46
CA VAL A 179 0.95 2.14 8.27
C VAL A 179 2.41 2.17 8.59
N SER A 180 3.09 1.08 8.36
CA SER A 180 4.52 0.96 8.53
C SER A 180 5.15 0.36 7.29
N ASN A 181 6.31 0.88 6.91
CA ASN A 181 7.17 0.28 5.90
C ASN A 181 8.21 -0.56 6.61
N ILE A 182 8.10 -1.87 6.48
CA ILE A 182 8.99 -2.82 7.18
C ILE A 182 10.48 -2.62 6.86
N TYR A 183 10.81 -1.99 5.73
CA TYR A 183 12.19 -1.76 5.34
C TYR A 183 12.78 -0.47 5.91
N GLU A 184 11.92 0.44 6.38
CA GLU A 184 12.30 1.74 6.89
C GLU A 184 12.05 1.87 8.39
N ASP A 185 11.12 1.05 8.93
CA ASP A 185 10.71 1.08 10.32
C ASP A 185 11.38 -0.03 11.12
N ALA A 186 12.59 0.23 11.60
CA ALA A 186 13.33 -0.70 12.45
C ALA A 186 12.63 -0.91 13.81
N ASP A 187 11.88 0.08 14.29
CA ASP A 187 11.17 0.01 15.56
C ASP A 187 10.01 -0.99 15.49
N LEU A 188 9.35 -1.13 14.33
CA LEU A 188 8.27 -2.10 14.14
C LEU A 188 8.75 -3.52 14.43
N ILE A 189 9.90 -3.92 13.86
CA ILE A 189 10.42 -5.28 14.00
C ILE A 189 10.82 -5.59 15.44
N GLN A 190 11.38 -4.60 16.13
CA GLN A 190 11.91 -4.78 17.49
C GLN A 190 10.83 -4.69 18.56
N ASN A 191 9.78 -3.93 18.32
CA ASN A 191 8.79 -3.54 19.32
C ASN A 191 7.36 -3.83 18.87
N LEU A 192 7.14 -4.87 18.06
CA LEU A 192 5.81 -5.17 17.51
C LEU A 192 4.75 -5.31 18.60
N ASP A 193 5.03 -6.07 19.66
CA ASP A 193 4.10 -6.29 20.77
C ASP A 193 3.71 -4.99 21.46
N GLU A 194 4.68 -4.11 21.70
CA GLU A 194 4.42 -2.78 22.27
C GLU A 194 3.57 -1.92 21.34
N ILE A 195 3.78 -2.01 20.03
CA ILE A 195 2.99 -1.30 19.01
C ILE A 195 1.56 -1.83 18.99
N LEU A 196 1.40 -3.15 18.98
CA LEU A 196 0.07 -3.78 18.99
C LEU A 196 -0.72 -3.38 20.23
N GLU A 197 -0.10 -3.41 21.41
CA GLU A 197 -0.75 -3.03 22.67
C GLU A 197 -1.02 -1.52 22.71
N LYS A 198 0.00 -0.70 22.46
CA LYS A 198 -0.08 0.77 22.52
C LYS A 198 -1.21 1.33 21.66
N TYR A 199 -1.39 0.77 20.48
CA TYR A 199 -2.37 1.26 19.51
C TYR A 199 -3.64 0.41 19.44
N ASN A 200 -3.78 -0.58 20.32
CA ASN A 200 -4.89 -1.52 20.34
C ASN A 200 -5.20 -2.10 18.96
N ILE A 201 -4.18 -2.65 18.32
CA ILE A 201 -4.30 -3.24 16.99
C ILE A 201 -5.06 -4.56 17.06
N GLU A 202 -6.11 -4.68 16.28
CA GLU A 202 -6.96 -5.88 16.23
C GLU A 202 -6.72 -6.69 14.96
N TYR A 203 -6.22 -6.04 13.91
CA TYR A 203 -5.98 -6.64 12.60
C TYR A 203 -4.59 -6.28 12.09
N ILE A 204 -3.91 -7.25 11.49
CA ILE A 204 -2.65 -7.02 10.79
C ILE A 204 -2.84 -7.42 9.33
N VAL A 205 -2.55 -6.51 8.42
CA VAL A 205 -2.48 -6.78 6.99
C VAL A 205 -1.07 -6.55 6.51
N TRP A 206 -0.53 -7.54 5.86
CA TRP A 206 0.75 -7.44 5.21
C TRP A 206 0.57 -7.45 3.71
N ALA A 207 0.88 -6.33 3.06
CA ALA A 207 0.74 -6.12 1.63
C ALA A 207 2.10 -5.78 0.99
N GLN A 208 2.65 -6.75 0.27
CA GLN A 208 3.98 -6.66 -0.33
C GLN A 208 4.00 -7.18 -1.76
N ASP A 209 4.86 -6.62 -2.59
CA ASP A 209 5.12 -7.14 -3.93
C ASP A 209 5.78 -8.53 -3.85
N VAL A 210 5.31 -9.45 -4.70
CA VAL A 210 5.88 -10.79 -4.81
C VAL A 210 7.38 -10.75 -5.17
N ALA A 211 7.82 -9.77 -5.96
CA ALA A 211 9.24 -9.61 -6.28
C ALA A 211 10.10 -9.35 -5.04
N GLU A 212 9.56 -8.66 -4.04
CA GLU A 212 10.26 -8.39 -2.77
C GLU A 212 10.32 -9.62 -1.87
N THR A 213 9.39 -10.57 -2.00
CA THR A 213 9.44 -11.83 -1.24
C THR A 213 10.64 -12.70 -1.59
N GLY A 214 11.22 -12.52 -2.78
CA GLY A 214 12.47 -13.13 -3.20
C GLY A 214 13.72 -12.48 -2.58
N ASN A 215 13.59 -11.33 -1.94
CA ASN A 215 14.69 -10.65 -1.29
C ASN A 215 14.95 -11.26 0.10
N MET A 216 16.02 -12.04 0.20
CA MET A 216 16.34 -12.78 1.43
C MET A 216 16.51 -11.87 2.66
N SER A 217 17.08 -10.66 2.50
CA SER A 217 17.25 -9.72 3.60
C SER A 217 15.91 -9.20 4.12
N HIS A 218 14.97 -8.96 3.24
CA HIS A 218 13.60 -8.57 3.60
C HIS A 218 12.87 -9.71 4.32
N MET A 219 12.97 -10.94 3.83
CA MET A 219 12.37 -12.11 4.47
C MET A 219 13.00 -12.41 5.85
N MET A 220 14.30 -12.16 6.02
CA MET A 220 14.96 -12.32 7.32
C MET A 220 14.49 -11.28 8.34
N ALA A 221 14.21 -10.06 7.92
CA ALA A 221 13.64 -9.02 8.78
C ALA A 221 12.25 -9.40 9.32
N LEU A 222 11.50 -10.21 8.55
CA LEU A 222 10.17 -10.68 8.90
C LEU A 222 10.14 -11.93 9.78
N ASN A 223 11.25 -12.67 9.83
CA ASN A 223 11.33 -13.94 10.57
C ASN A 223 10.91 -13.83 12.05
N PRO A 224 11.22 -12.76 12.80
CA PRO A 224 10.68 -12.58 14.15
C PRO A 224 9.15 -12.50 14.16
N LEU A 225 8.53 -11.73 13.25
CA LEU A 225 7.09 -11.55 13.14
C LEU A 225 6.37 -12.88 12.81
N LEU A 226 6.98 -13.72 11.97
CA LEU A 226 6.44 -15.02 11.57
C LEU A 226 6.56 -16.07 12.67
N LYS A 227 7.62 -16.03 13.50
CA LYS A 227 7.83 -16.99 14.57
C LYS A 227 6.88 -16.83 15.74
N GLU A 228 6.55 -15.60 16.11
CA GLU A 228 5.62 -15.32 17.21
C GLU A 228 4.17 -15.56 16.81
N GLY A 229 3.82 -15.45 15.52
CA GLY A 229 2.50 -15.74 14.98
C GLY A 229 2.15 -17.23 14.81
N GLY A 230 2.99 -18.15 15.25
CA GLY A 230 2.65 -19.59 15.25
C GLY A 230 2.69 -20.28 13.88
N MET A 231 3.41 -19.76 12.90
CA MET A 231 3.75 -20.48 11.67
C MET A 231 4.81 -21.56 11.94
N SER A 232 4.48 -22.58 12.72
CA SER A 232 5.16 -23.86 12.67
C SER A 232 4.48 -24.69 11.57
N ASP A 233 5.26 -25.14 10.62
CA ASP A 233 4.91 -26.06 9.52
C ASP A 233 4.35 -25.46 8.24
N VAL A 234 5.19 -24.77 7.47
CA VAL A 234 5.11 -24.88 6.03
C VAL A 234 5.64 -26.28 5.67
N ARG A 235 4.75 -27.24 5.50
CA ARG A 235 5.07 -28.52 4.87
C ARG A 235 5.50 -28.25 3.43
N THR A 236 6.78 -28.38 3.18
CA THR A 236 7.31 -28.65 1.84
C THR A 236 7.05 -30.13 1.59
N ASP A 237 5.90 -30.46 1.03
CA ASP A 237 5.74 -31.77 0.39
C ASP A 237 6.45 -31.77 -0.97
N PRO A 238 7.14 -32.88 -1.33
CA PRO A 238 8.07 -33.01 -2.45
C PRO A 238 7.42 -32.94 -3.83
#